data_731bc341b9b30b6c46cfd281806c6c08
#
_entry.id   731bc341b9b30b6c46cfd281806c6c08
#
_cell.length_a   1.000
_cell.length_b   1.000
_cell.length_c   1.000
_cell.angle_alpha   90.00
_cell.angle_beta   90.00
_cell.angle_gamma   90.00
#
_symmetry.space_group_name_H-M   'P 1'
#
loop_
_entity.id
_entity.type
_entity.pdbx_description
1 polymer ?
#
loop_
_entity_poly.entity_id
_entity_poly.type
_entity_poly.pdbx_seq_one_letter_code
_entity_poly.pdbx_strand_id
1 'polypeptide(L)'
;MFVIQDTLVSLDVVEKEFCCNLDVCRGCCCVEGDAGAPVTDEELRVIEQLLPQLLPEMTPEARAVVAQQGLSYLDPSGERVLSIVNDKDCIFARTDHRGWTYCLIEKLAENYQFKKPLSCHLYPIRLTKVGDMTGVEYHRWDICHCGRVLGKKLHLPLYQFLREPLIRAFGQEWYDELCLTATEWKKQCQQPNNN
;
A
#
# COMPACT_ATOMS: atom_id res chain seq x y z
N MET A 1 2.48 -20.13 -5.64
CA MET A 1 1.27 -19.29 -5.68
C MET A 1 0.15 -20.06 -4.99
N PHE A 2 -0.66 -19.40 -4.17
CA PHE A 2 -1.79 -20.00 -3.47
C PHE A 2 -3.09 -19.45 -4.01
N VAL A 3 -4.14 -20.26 -4.01
CA VAL A 3 -5.51 -19.81 -4.23
C VAL A 3 -6.17 -19.71 -2.86
N ILE A 4 -6.68 -18.53 -2.52
CA ILE A 4 -7.44 -18.28 -1.31
C ILE A 4 -8.71 -17.56 -1.75
N GLN A 5 -9.85 -18.24 -1.64
CA GLN A 5 -11.13 -17.77 -2.18
C GLN A 5 -10.99 -17.33 -3.65
N ASP A 6 -11.29 -16.10 -4.00
CA ASP A 6 -11.18 -15.50 -5.32
C ASP A 6 -9.87 -14.75 -5.58
N THR A 7 -8.82 -15.06 -4.80
CA THR A 7 -7.50 -14.43 -4.93
C THR A 7 -6.38 -15.41 -5.28
N LEU A 8 -5.39 -14.88 -6.02
CA LEU A 8 -4.12 -15.55 -6.33
C LEU A 8 -3.00 -14.89 -5.53
N VAL A 9 -2.57 -15.52 -4.45
CA VAL A 9 -1.54 -14.98 -3.55
C VAL A 9 -0.16 -15.50 -3.95
N SER A 10 0.78 -14.60 -4.21
CA SER A 10 2.16 -14.98 -4.52
C SER A 10 2.86 -15.58 -3.30
N LEU A 11 3.80 -16.51 -3.52
CA LEU A 11 4.62 -17.12 -2.44
C LEU A 11 5.38 -16.06 -1.65
N ASP A 12 5.83 -15.01 -2.30
CA ASP A 12 6.57 -13.92 -1.66
C ASP A 12 5.79 -13.23 -0.54
N VAL A 13 4.46 -13.21 -0.62
CA VAL A 13 3.60 -12.63 0.45
C VAL A 13 3.75 -13.38 1.77
N VAL A 14 3.93 -14.71 1.70
CA VAL A 14 4.05 -15.55 2.91
C VAL A 14 5.50 -15.87 3.29
N GLU A 15 6.41 -15.89 2.32
CA GLU A 15 7.82 -16.28 2.55
C GLU A 15 8.72 -15.10 2.89
N LYS A 16 8.43 -13.91 2.37
CA LYS A 16 9.32 -12.76 2.55
C LYS A 16 8.98 -11.98 3.81
N GLU A 17 10.02 -11.45 4.42
CA GLU A 17 9.96 -10.65 5.62
C GLU A 17 10.05 -9.17 5.25
N PHE A 18 9.23 -8.36 5.92
CA PHE A 18 9.16 -6.93 5.68
C PHE A 18 8.63 -6.17 6.90
N CYS A 19 9.21 -5.01 7.16
CA CYS A 19 8.69 -4.03 8.11
C CYS A 19 9.11 -2.64 7.64
N CYS A 20 8.18 -1.70 7.45
CA CYS A 20 8.55 -0.33 7.07
C CYS A 20 9.56 0.26 8.06
N ASN A 21 10.65 0.79 7.53
CA ASN A 21 11.68 1.48 8.29
C ASN A 21 11.64 2.98 7.97
N LEU A 22 10.68 3.67 8.57
CA LEU A 22 10.45 5.10 8.32
C LEU A 22 11.62 5.97 8.75
N ASP A 23 12.41 5.54 9.75
CA ASP A 23 13.62 6.24 10.19
C ASP A 23 14.67 6.35 9.07
N VAL A 24 14.66 5.39 8.15
CA VAL A 24 15.60 5.34 7.03
C VAL A 24 14.96 5.84 5.72
N CYS A 25 13.79 5.31 5.33
CA CYS A 25 13.15 5.67 4.05
C CYS A 25 12.40 7.00 4.09
N ARG A 26 12.03 7.49 5.29
CA ARG A 26 11.38 8.79 5.49
C ARG A 26 10.12 9.01 4.63
N GLY A 27 9.40 7.94 4.30
CA GLY A 27 8.17 8.04 3.51
C GLY A 27 8.38 8.19 2.00
N CYS A 28 9.49 7.71 1.44
CA CYS A 28 9.83 7.80 0.01
C CYS A 28 8.73 7.31 -0.94
N CYS A 29 7.90 6.33 -0.54
CA CYS A 29 6.80 5.83 -1.38
C CYS A 29 5.75 6.89 -1.75
N CYS A 30 5.73 8.04 -1.06
CA CYS A 30 4.84 9.16 -1.36
C CYS A 30 5.47 10.20 -2.29
N VAL A 31 6.79 10.13 -2.56
CA VAL A 31 7.55 11.14 -3.32
C VAL A 31 8.47 10.56 -4.38
N GLU A 32 8.41 9.26 -4.62
CA GLU A 32 9.24 8.57 -5.63
C GLU A 32 8.38 7.81 -6.66
N GLY A 33 7.08 8.12 -6.75
CA GLY A 33 6.19 7.47 -7.72
C GLY A 33 6.41 7.98 -9.14
N ASP A 34 6.14 7.11 -10.12
CA ASP A 34 6.04 7.43 -11.55
C ASP A 34 4.58 7.59 -11.99
N ALA A 35 3.66 7.23 -11.11
CA ALA A 35 2.21 7.41 -11.25
C ALA A 35 1.58 7.60 -9.87
N GLY A 36 0.34 8.09 -9.82
CA GLY A 36 -0.44 8.19 -8.60
C GLY A 36 -0.81 6.82 -8.02
N ALA A 37 -1.08 6.77 -6.74
CA ALA A 37 -1.58 5.55 -6.10
C ALA A 37 -3.00 5.22 -6.60
N PRO A 38 -3.31 3.95 -6.94
CA PRO A 38 -4.67 3.51 -7.26
C PRO A 38 -5.68 3.90 -6.18
N VAL A 39 -6.85 4.36 -6.59
CA VAL A 39 -7.90 4.82 -5.70
C VAL A 39 -9.27 4.46 -6.25
N THR A 40 -10.18 4.00 -5.40
CA THR A 40 -11.56 3.72 -5.79
C THR A 40 -12.43 4.97 -5.75
N ASP A 41 -13.60 4.91 -6.43
CA ASP A 41 -14.56 6.01 -6.41
C ASP A 41 -15.14 6.24 -5.00
N GLU A 42 -15.28 5.17 -4.20
CA GLU A 42 -15.70 5.25 -2.81
C GLU A 42 -14.67 6.00 -1.96
N GLU A 43 -13.40 5.67 -2.14
CA GLU A 43 -12.29 6.33 -1.44
C GLU A 43 -12.19 7.81 -1.84
N LEU A 44 -12.38 8.12 -3.13
CA LEU A 44 -12.41 9.51 -3.61
C LEU A 44 -13.52 10.31 -2.94
N ARG A 45 -14.74 9.77 -2.82
CA ARG A 45 -15.85 10.47 -2.13
C ARG A 45 -15.48 10.81 -0.68
N VAL A 46 -14.77 9.89 0.02
CA VAL A 46 -14.29 10.18 1.39
C VAL A 46 -13.22 11.28 1.38
N ILE A 47 -12.28 11.22 0.45
CA ILE A 47 -11.22 12.22 0.31
C ILE A 47 -11.82 13.60 -0.04
N GLU A 48 -12.84 13.65 -0.90
CA GLU A 48 -13.57 14.88 -1.24
C GLU A 48 -14.24 15.53 -0.01
N GLN A 49 -14.82 14.71 0.88
CA GLN A 49 -15.36 15.21 2.14
C GLN A 49 -14.30 15.78 3.09
N LEU A 50 -13.09 15.23 3.03
CA LEU A 50 -11.94 15.70 3.80
C LEU A 50 -11.25 16.92 3.16
N LEU A 51 -11.52 17.20 1.89
CA LEU A 51 -10.80 18.20 1.09
C LEU A 51 -10.76 19.60 1.73
N PRO A 52 -11.84 20.13 2.36
CA PRO A 52 -11.77 21.42 3.06
C PRO A 52 -10.72 21.48 4.18
N GLN A 53 -10.41 20.34 4.81
CA GLN A 53 -9.40 20.22 5.85
C GLN A 53 -8.00 19.96 5.26
N LEU A 54 -7.93 19.24 4.12
CA LEU A 54 -6.69 18.89 3.45
C LEU A 54 -6.07 20.07 2.72
N LEU A 55 -6.87 20.87 2.01
CA LEU A 55 -6.41 21.99 1.17
C LEU A 55 -5.48 22.99 1.89
N PRO A 56 -5.77 23.44 3.13
CA PRO A 56 -4.88 24.36 3.83
C PRO A 56 -3.49 23.78 4.14
N GLU A 57 -3.41 22.47 4.33
CA GLU A 57 -2.20 21.74 4.68
C GLU A 57 -1.39 21.27 3.44
N MET A 58 -2.00 21.26 2.26
CA MET A 58 -1.34 20.89 1.00
C MET A 58 -0.32 21.94 0.56
N THR A 59 0.69 21.49 -0.20
CA THR A 59 1.64 22.44 -0.82
C THR A 59 0.95 23.33 -1.86
N PRO A 60 1.49 24.54 -2.16
CA PRO A 60 0.94 25.38 -3.23
C PRO A 60 0.84 24.65 -4.58
N GLU A 61 1.86 23.84 -4.92
CA GLU A 61 1.94 23.06 -6.15
C GLU A 61 0.85 22.00 -6.19
N ALA A 62 0.65 21.27 -5.08
CA ALA A 62 -0.42 20.26 -4.98
C ALA A 62 -1.81 20.89 -5.12
N ARG A 63 -2.04 22.06 -4.50
CA ARG A 63 -3.30 22.81 -4.67
C ARG A 63 -3.52 23.26 -6.13
N ALA A 64 -2.47 23.68 -6.81
CA ALA A 64 -2.55 24.04 -8.23
C ALA A 64 -2.93 22.83 -9.09
N VAL A 65 -2.35 21.65 -8.83
CA VAL A 65 -2.71 20.40 -9.51
C VAL A 65 -4.17 20.05 -9.26
N VAL A 66 -4.64 20.12 -8.02
CA VAL A 66 -6.05 19.86 -7.68
C VAL A 66 -7.00 20.82 -8.40
N ALA A 67 -6.66 22.10 -8.48
CA ALA A 67 -7.47 23.10 -9.18
C ALA A 67 -7.51 22.87 -10.70
N GLN A 68 -6.45 22.33 -11.29
CA GLN A 68 -6.31 22.14 -12.73
C GLN A 68 -6.88 20.81 -13.22
N GLN A 69 -6.63 19.69 -12.55
CA GLN A 69 -6.98 18.34 -13.00
C GLN A 69 -7.78 17.53 -11.98
N GLY A 70 -8.01 18.05 -10.75
CA GLY A 70 -8.72 17.34 -9.70
C GLY A 70 -7.83 16.43 -8.85
N LEU A 71 -8.48 15.60 -8.03
CA LEU A 71 -7.83 14.71 -7.05
C LEU A 71 -7.25 13.44 -7.69
N SER A 72 -7.74 13.08 -8.86
CA SER A 72 -7.39 11.82 -9.54
C SER A 72 -7.46 11.97 -11.05
N TYR A 73 -6.80 11.06 -11.76
CA TYR A 73 -6.85 10.93 -13.20
C TYR A 73 -6.87 9.45 -13.59
N LEU A 74 -7.13 9.15 -14.85
CA LEU A 74 -6.94 7.81 -15.41
C LEU A 74 -5.52 7.72 -15.96
N ASP A 75 -4.77 6.72 -15.49
CA ASP A 75 -3.44 6.44 -16.01
C ASP A 75 -3.51 5.81 -17.42
N PRO A 76 -2.37 5.58 -18.10
CA PRO A 76 -2.35 4.97 -19.42
C PRO A 76 -2.95 3.55 -19.49
N SER A 77 -3.04 2.83 -18.37
CA SER A 77 -3.69 1.53 -18.26
C SER A 77 -5.22 1.63 -18.10
N GLY A 78 -5.74 2.84 -17.88
CA GLY A 78 -7.14 3.12 -17.57
C GLY A 78 -7.49 2.95 -16.09
N GLU A 79 -6.51 2.76 -15.22
CA GLU A 79 -6.71 2.71 -13.78
C GLU A 79 -6.86 4.13 -13.21
N ARG A 80 -7.81 4.32 -12.28
CA ARG A 80 -7.96 5.58 -11.58
C ARG A 80 -6.91 5.70 -10.48
N VAL A 81 -6.09 6.74 -10.57
CA VAL A 81 -4.99 6.99 -9.64
C VAL A 81 -5.07 8.41 -9.08
N LEU A 82 -4.52 8.63 -7.89
CA LEU A 82 -4.42 9.97 -7.31
C LEU A 82 -3.53 10.88 -8.17
N SER A 83 -3.86 12.17 -8.20
CA SER A 83 -3.02 13.17 -8.87
C SER A 83 -1.65 13.30 -8.21
N ILE A 84 -0.65 13.64 -9.01
CA ILE A 84 0.75 13.81 -8.59
C ILE A 84 1.28 15.17 -9.02
N VAL A 85 2.28 15.67 -8.30
CA VAL A 85 3.00 16.91 -8.57
C VAL A 85 4.31 16.54 -9.27
N ASN A 86 4.63 17.25 -10.35
CA ASN A 86 5.87 17.09 -11.12
C ASN A 86 6.15 15.64 -11.53
N ASP A 87 5.09 14.92 -11.93
CA ASP A 87 5.14 13.51 -12.34
C ASP A 87 5.78 12.56 -11.30
N LYS A 88 5.71 12.92 -10.01
CA LYS A 88 6.41 12.19 -8.95
C LYS A 88 5.70 12.19 -7.61
N ASP A 89 5.46 13.34 -7.01
CA ASP A 89 5.02 13.45 -5.64
C ASP A 89 3.49 13.32 -5.54
N CYS A 90 2.99 12.49 -4.62
CA CYS A 90 1.56 12.46 -4.33
C CYS A 90 1.07 13.84 -3.84
N ILE A 91 -0.09 14.32 -4.35
CA ILE A 91 -0.67 15.61 -3.92
C ILE A 91 -0.92 15.70 -2.41
N PHE A 92 -1.04 14.58 -1.73
CA PHE A 92 -1.24 14.50 -0.28
C PHE A 92 0.05 14.25 0.51
N ALA A 93 1.20 14.21 -0.16
CA ALA A 93 2.49 14.09 0.52
C ALA A 93 2.89 15.43 1.17
N ARG A 94 3.35 15.37 2.39
CA ARG A 94 3.89 16.51 3.13
C ARG A 94 5.20 16.14 3.78
N THR A 95 6.24 16.93 3.53
CA THR A 95 7.55 16.72 4.16
C THR A 95 7.74 17.73 5.29
N ASP A 96 8.11 17.25 6.47
CA ASP A 96 8.40 18.09 7.63
C ASP A 96 9.82 18.69 7.57
N HIS A 97 10.15 19.57 8.53
CA HIS A 97 11.46 20.21 8.64
C HIS A 97 12.64 19.26 8.86
N ARG A 98 12.38 17.98 9.24
CA ARG A 98 13.38 16.92 9.42
C ARG A 98 13.56 16.09 8.15
N GLY A 99 12.80 16.38 7.09
CA GLY A 99 12.80 15.63 5.84
C GLY A 99 11.99 14.31 5.90
N TRP A 100 11.02 14.22 6.81
CA TRP A 100 10.10 13.08 6.88
C TRP A 100 8.83 13.39 6.09
N THR A 101 8.50 12.53 5.17
CA THR A 101 7.27 12.63 4.37
C THR A 101 6.18 11.77 5.00
N TYR A 102 5.00 12.35 5.12
CA TYR A 102 3.80 11.70 5.64
C TYR A 102 2.58 12.01 4.76
N CYS A 103 1.56 11.19 4.88
CA CYS A 103 0.31 11.35 4.17
C CYS A 103 -0.64 12.28 4.95
N LEU A 104 -1.08 13.37 4.32
CA LEU A 104 -2.06 14.27 4.93
C LEU A 104 -3.39 13.59 5.22
N ILE A 105 -3.83 12.69 4.33
CA ILE A 105 -5.07 11.92 4.55
C ILE A 105 -4.94 11.10 5.83
N GLU A 106 -3.85 10.34 5.99
CA GLU A 106 -3.62 9.52 7.18
C GLU A 106 -3.58 10.34 8.47
N LYS A 107 -2.95 11.53 8.41
CA LYS A 107 -2.85 12.45 9.56
C LYS A 107 -4.20 13.05 9.97
N LEU A 108 -5.06 13.42 9.00
CA LEU A 108 -6.32 14.12 9.28
C LEU A 108 -7.52 13.19 9.42
N ALA A 109 -7.42 11.97 8.89
CA ALA A 109 -8.50 10.99 8.93
C ALA A 109 -8.57 10.17 10.23
N GLU A 110 -7.79 10.50 11.27
CA GLU A 110 -7.78 9.76 12.55
C GLU A 110 -9.17 9.63 13.18
N ASN A 111 -10.06 10.63 12.95
CA ASN A 111 -11.43 10.63 13.43
C ASN A 111 -12.43 9.93 12.49
N TYR A 112 -11.97 9.46 11.33
CA TYR A 112 -12.78 8.76 10.33
C TYR A 112 -12.37 7.30 10.30
N GLN A 113 -13.28 6.40 9.96
CA GLN A 113 -12.94 4.97 9.72
C GLN A 113 -12.15 4.76 8.42
N PHE A 114 -11.48 5.79 7.97
CA PHE A 114 -10.69 5.82 6.74
C PHE A 114 -9.28 6.32 7.05
N LYS A 115 -8.28 5.49 6.88
CA LYS A 115 -6.88 5.90 7.16
C LYS A 115 -6.22 6.54 5.95
N LYS A 116 -6.24 5.86 4.81
CA LYS A 116 -5.67 6.26 3.51
C LYS A 116 -6.17 5.29 2.44
N PRO A 117 -5.96 5.57 1.14
CA PRO A 117 -6.31 4.62 0.07
C PRO A 117 -5.76 3.22 0.36
N LEU A 118 -6.54 2.21 0.02
CA LEU A 118 -6.19 0.82 0.30
C LEU A 118 -4.87 0.42 -0.36
N SER A 119 -4.64 0.89 -1.58
CA SER A 119 -3.38 0.67 -2.31
C SER A 119 -2.15 1.16 -1.54
N CYS A 120 -2.25 2.35 -0.91
CA CYS A 120 -1.20 2.89 -0.05
C CYS A 120 -1.08 2.12 1.28
N HIS A 121 -2.21 1.64 1.83
CA HIS A 121 -2.21 0.91 3.10
C HIS A 121 -1.66 -0.50 2.95
N LEU A 122 -1.92 -1.16 1.80
CA LEU A 122 -1.39 -2.48 1.45
C LEU A 122 0.08 -2.46 1.03
N TYR A 123 0.62 -1.27 0.63
CA TYR A 123 1.96 -1.24 0.10
C TYR A 123 3.00 -1.80 1.10
N PRO A 124 3.89 -2.71 0.68
CA PRO A 124 4.32 -3.05 -0.67
C PRO A 124 3.57 -4.22 -1.35
N ILE A 125 2.40 -4.59 -0.91
CA ILE A 125 1.53 -5.47 -1.70
C ILE A 125 0.78 -4.63 -2.73
N ARG A 126 0.73 -5.13 -3.98
CA ARG A 126 -0.11 -4.61 -5.07
C ARG A 126 -1.18 -5.62 -5.42
N LEU A 127 -2.37 -5.11 -5.73
CA LEU A 127 -3.48 -5.89 -6.24
C LEU A 127 -3.52 -5.74 -7.77
N THR A 128 -3.68 -6.85 -8.48
CA THR A 128 -3.77 -6.88 -9.93
C THR A 128 -4.97 -7.73 -10.35
N LYS A 129 -5.56 -7.44 -11.50
CA LYS A 129 -6.63 -8.27 -12.05
C LYS A 129 -6.02 -9.42 -12.84
N VAL A 130 -6.38 -10.65 -12.51
CA VAL A 130 -5.91 -11.88 -13.18
C VAL A 130 -7.12 -12.70 -13.60
N GLY A 131 -7.66 -12.46 -14.80
CA GLY A 131 -8.94 -13.03 -15.22
C GLY A 131 -10.07 -12.56 -14.30
N ASP A 132 -10.77 -13.51 -13.67
CA ASP A 132 -11.84 -13.22 -12.71
C ASP A 132 -11.34 -13.16 -11.26
N MET A 133 -10.04 -13.35 -11.04
CA MET A 133 -9.42 -13.37 -9.71
C MET A 133 -8.62 -12.09 -9.46
N THR A 134 -8.35 -11.82 -8.18
CA THR A 134 -7.45 -10.75 -7.74
C THR A 134 -6.07 -11.33 -7.41
N GLY A 135 -5.04 -10.89 -8.13
CA GLY A 135 -3.65 -11.16 -7.81
C GLY A 135 -3.21 -10.35 -6.60
N VAL A 136 -2.55 -11.00 -5.64
CA VAL A 136 -1.99 -10.39 -4.43
C VAL A 136 -0.48 -10.59 -4.48
N GLU A 137 0.27 -9.53 -4.85
CA GLU A 137 1.67 -9.61 -5.21
C GLU A 137 2.56 -8.70 -4.37
N TYR A 138 3.76 -9.17 -4.05
CA TYR A 138 4.78 -8.38 -3.37
C TYR A 138 5.59 -7.55 -4.38
N HIS A 139 5.40 -6.24 -4.38
CA HIS A 139 6.18 -5.31 -5.19
C HIS A 139 7.53 -4.99 -4.52
N ARG A 140 8.62 -5.43 -5.15
CA ARG A 140 9.98 -5.25 -4.62
C ARG A 140 10.62 -3.99 -5.20
N TRP A 141 10.18 -2.85 -4.73
CA TRP A 141 10.79 -1.58 -5.11
C TRP A 141 12.07 -1.31 -4.30
N ASP A 142 13.09 -0.72 -4.94
CA ASP A 142 14.39 -0.53 -4.30
C ASP A 142 14.37 0.47 -3.16
N ILE A 143 13.50 1.49 -3.21
CA ILE A 143 13.31 2.43 -2.10
C ILE A 143 12.88 1.74 -0.80
N CYS A 144 12.30 0.54 -0.88
CA CYS A 144 11.89 -0.28 0.26
C CYS A 144 12.99 -1.25 0.75
N HIS A 145 14.24 -1.12 0.27
CA HIS A 145 15.34 -1.97 0.71
C HIS A 145 15.51 -2.00 2.23
N CYS A 146 15.46 -0.84 2.87
CA CYS A 146 15.58 -0.72 4.33
C CYS A 146 14.47 -1.48 5.08
N GLY A 147 13.27 -1.54 4.52
CA GLY A 147 12.16 -2.31 5.09
C GLY A 147 12.39 -3.82 4.98
N ARG A 148 12.99 -4.30 3.88
CA ARG A 148 13.39 -5.70 3.74
C ARG A 148 14.46 -6.09 4.75
N VAL A 149 15.43 -5.21 5.00
CA VAL A 149 16.48 -5.43 6.00
C VAL A 149 15.88 -5.48 7.40
N LEU A 150 15.01 -4.54 7.75
CA LEU A 150 14.35 -4.51 9.06
C LEU A 150 13.45 -5.72 9.27
N GLY A 151 12.63 -6.07 8.27
CA GLY A 151 11.76 -7.26 8.34
C GLY A 151 12.53 -8.53 8.62
N LYS A 152 13.67 -8.74 7.92
CA LYS A 152 14.58 -9.87 8.18
C LYS A 152 15.13 -9.86 9.61
N LYS A 153 15.54 -8.71 10.10
CA LYS A 153 16.04 -8.56 11.48
C LYS A 153 14.99 -8.90 12.53
N LEU A 154 13.73 -8.58 12.24
CA LEU A 154 12.60 -8.83 13.13
C LEU A 154 11.95 -10.20 12.93
N HIS A 155 12.37 -10.97 11.90
CA HIS A 155 11.71 -12.22 11.47
C HIS A 155 10.21 -12.04 11.26
N LEU A 156 9.81 -10.88 10.70
CA LEU A 156 8.41 -10.49 10.53
C LEU A 156 7.95 -10.75 9.08
N PRO A 157 7.14 -11.78 8.83
CA PRO A 157 6.59 -12.06 7.51
C PRO A 157 5.74 -10.89 6.99
N LEU A 158 5.81 -10.62 5.68
CA LEU A 158 5.11 -9.52 5.03
C LEU A 158 3.61 -9.53 5.32
N TYR A 159 2.95 -10.71 5.22
CA TYR A 159 1.51 -10.81 5.48
C TYR A 159 1.14 -10.51 6.95
N GLN A 160 2.04 -10.75 7.90
CA GLN A 160 1.81 -10.41 9.31
C GLN A 160 2.01 -8.92 9.54
N PHE A 161 3.03 -8.31 8.92
CA PHE A 161 3.22 -6.86 8.95
C PHE A 161 2.00 -6.11 8.38
N LEU A 162 1.40 -6.64 7.31
CA LEU A 162 0.23 -6.04 6.64
C LEU A 162 -1.10 -6.65 7.08
N ARG A 163 -1.17 -7.22 8.30
CA ARG A 163 -2.40 -7.84 8.80
C ARG A 163 -3.63 -6.94 8.67
N GLU A 164 -3.54 -5.71 9.15
CA GLU A 164 -4.66 -4.77 9.17
C GLU A 164 -5.17 -4.41 7.77
N PRO A 165 -4.32 -3.97 6.81
CA PRO A 165 -4.80 -3.67 5.47
C PRO A 165 -5.26 -4.90 4.69
N LEU A 166 -4.72 -6.09 4.94
CA LEU A 166 -5.22 -7.33 4.33
C LEU A 166 -6.62 -7.70 4.84
N ILE A 167 -6.87 -7.56 6.14
CA ILE A 167 -8.22 -7.74 6.70
C ILE A 167 -9.18 -6.68 6.15
N ARG A 168 -8.74 -5.42 6.01
CA ARG A 168 -9.54 -4.36 5.39
C ARG A 168 -9.90 -4.68 3.94
N ALA A 169 -8.97 -5.29 3.18
CA ALA A 169 -9.17 -5.60 1.77
C ALA A 169 -10.08 -6.81 1.54
N PHE A 170 -9.89 -7.88 2.33
CA PHE A 170 -10.44 -9.19 2.03
C PHE A 170 -11.29 -9.79 3.16
N GLY A 171 -11.29 -9.18 4.35
CA GLY A 171 -12.00 -9.68 5.52
C GLY A 171 -11.18 -10.60 6.41
N GLN A 172 -11.70 -10.84 7.61
CA GLN A 172 -11.02 -11.63 8.64
C GLN A 172 -10.89 -13.10 8.22
N GLU A 173 -11.93 -13.70 7.65
CA GLU A 173 -11.93 -15.12 7.23
C GLU A 173 -10.85 -15.40 6.18
N TRP A 174 -10.71 -14.50 5.20
CA TRP A 174 -9.66 -14.61 4.20
C TRP A 174 -8.26 -14.55 4.83
N TYR A 175 -8.06 -13.63 5.78
CA TYR A 175 -6.78 -13.50 6.46
C TYR A 175 -6.45 -14.73 7.32
N ASP A 176 -7.44 -15.33 7.97
CA ASP A 176 -7.26 -16.56 8.75
C ASP A 176 -6.89 -17.74 7.84
N GLU A 177 -7.51 -17.86 6.66
CA GLU A 177 -7.15 -18.84 5.64
C GLU A 177 -5.72 -18.64 5.12
N LEU A 178 -5.30 -17.36 4.89
CA LEU A 178 -3.92 -17.05 4.55
C LEU A 178 -2.93 -17.51 5.62
N CYS A 179 -3.25 -17.30 6.89
CA CYS A 179 -2.40 -17.71 8.02
C CYS A 179 -2.26 -19.22 8.10
N LEU A 180 -3.35 -19.97 7.90
CA LEU A 180 -3.33 -21.44 7.84
C LEU A 180 -2.47 -21.92 6.67
N THR A 181 -2.71 -21.39 5.48
CA THR A 181 -1.95 -21.71 4.26
C THR A 181 -0.44 -21.44 4.45
N ALA A 182 -0.09 -20.29 5.03
CA ALA A 182 1.30 -19.94 5.31
C ALA A 182 1.95 -20.90 6.31
N THR A 183 1.19 -21.37 7.31
CA THR A 183 1.67 -22.32 8.31
C THR A 183 1.93 -23.69 7.70
N GLU A 184 1.00 -24.20 6.90
CA GLU A 184 1.17 -25.48 6.20
C GLU A 184 2.31 -25.45 5.18
N TRP A 185 2.43 -24.36 4.43
CA TRP A 185 3.55 -24.16 3.52
C TRP A 185 4.91 -24.21 4.22
N LYS A 186 5.06 -23.54 5.36
CA LYS A 186 6.29 -23.58 6.16
C LYS A 186 6.64 -24.97 6.64
N LYS A 187 5.64 -25.77 7.07
CA LYS A 187 5.85 -27.18 7.47
C LYS A 187 6.35 -28.03 6.31
N GLN A 188 5.76 -27.87 5.12
CA GLN A 188 6.19 -28.58 3.91
C GLN A 188 7.63 -28.25 3.51
N CYS A 189 8.02 -26.97 3.57
CA CYS A 189 9.36 -26.54 3.25
C CYS A 189 10.44 -27.02 4.28
N GLN A 190 10.03 -27.36 5.50
CA GLN A 190 10.94 -27.85 6.56
C GLN A 190 11.08 -29.38 6.59
N GLN A 191 10.21 -30.13 5.90
CA GLN A 191 10.38 -31.57 5.78
C GLN A 191 11.53 -31.87 4.83
N PRO A 192 12.59 -32.59 5.28
CA PRO A 192 13.66 -33.02 4.38
C PRO A 192 13.04 -33.90 3.30
N ASN A 193 13.37 -33.65 2.03
CA ASN A 193 13.05 -34.56 0.93
C ASN A 193 13.65 -35.93 1.22
N ASN A 194 12.85 -36.85 1.79
CA ASN A 194 13.17 -38.26 1.85
C ASN A 194 12.91 -38.86 0.46
N ASN A 195 13.85 -38.67 -0.44
CA ASN A 195 14.02 -39.46 -1.66
C ASN A 195 15.43 -40.05 -1.68
#